data_e0c45214f270b05ca7b71a5b2f53be43
#
_entry.id   e0c45214f270b05ca7b71a5b2f53be43
#
_cell.length_a   1.000
_cell.length_b   1.000
_cell.length_c   1.000
_cell.angle_alpha   90.00
_cell.angle_beta   90.00
_cell.angle_gamma   90.00
#
_symmetry.space_group_name_H-M   'P 1'
#
loop_
_entity.id
_entity.type
_entity.pdbx_description
1 polymer ?
#
loop_
_entity_poly.entity_id
_entity_poly.type
_entity_poly.pdbx_seq_one_letter_code
_entity_poly.pdbx_strand_id
1 'polypeptide(L)'
;VSLDWSPSERRDIGRFLKADWRESGRGVRASELRQGLRAHGAGLDELLVALGGPLRDLRGERAEAEQARESDRAAGLALLRGAVGDWGDDLTVVARGILQPAPSWALLAGEVADVLAATGEEPRRLAELAAALFRDPHALDRSTPLGRACVRSLELRRAVTEGGSYRDPLEDAQLWSAAWAGAGVICDAVSAQVLVLNLPL
;
A
#
# COMPACT_ATOMS: atom_id res chain seq x y z
N VAL A 1 30.18 -8.75 -7.65
CA VAL A 1 30.42 -7.53 -8.41
C VAL A 1 31.76 -7.68 -9.07
N SER A 2 31.80 -7.82 -10.40
CA SER A 2 33.04 -7.80 -11.19
C SER A 2 33.44 -6.33 -11.31
N LEU A 3 34.49 -5.93 -10.61
CA LEU A 3 35.09 -4.62 -10.76
C LEU A 3 36.21 -4.75 -11.78
N ASP A 4 36.15 -3.97 -12.86
CA ASP A 4 37.23 -3.88 -13.84
C ASP A 4 38.38 -3.06 -13.29
N TRP A 5 39.23 -3.73 -12.53
CA TRP A 5 40.43 -3.14 -11.93
C TRP A 5 41.53 -2.98 -12.96
N SER A 6 42.18 -1.83 -12.97
CA SER A 6 43.38 -1.61 -13.76
C SER A 6 44.52 -2.52 -13.30
N PRO A 7 45.55 -2.77 -14.14
CA PRO A 7 46.72 -3.59 -13.77
C PRO A 7 47.49 -3.05 -12.57
N SER A 8 47.48 -1.74 -12.30
CA SER A 8 48.06 -1.10 -11.13
C SER A 8 47.27 -1.38 -9.86
N GLU A 9 45.96 -1.22 -9.91
CA GLU A 9 45.07 -1.51 -8.77
C GLU A 9 45.08 -2.99 -8.39
N ARG A 10 45.17 -3.90 -9.34
CA ARG A 10 45.37 -5.34 -9.08
C ARG A 10 46.68 -5.62 -8.35
N ARG A 11 47.77 -4.94 -8.72
CA ARG A 11 49.05 -5.07 -8.03
C ARG A 11 49.00 -4.58 -6.59
N ASP A 12 48.33 -3.47 -6.34
CA ASP A 12 48.26 -2.87 -5.00
C ASP A 12 47.37 -3.72 -4.08
N ILE A 13 46.27 -4.26 -4.60
CA ILE A 13 45.41 -5.21 -3.88
C ILE A 13 46.18 -6.52 -3.61
N GLY A 14 46.93 -7.03 -4.58
CA GLY A 14 47.78 -8.22 -4.39
C GLY A 14 48.82 -8.04 -3.29
N ARG A 15 49.44 -6.86 -3.17
CA ARG A 15 50.33 -6.51 -2.05
C ARG A 15 49.58 -6.44 -0.72
N PHE A 16 48.44 -5.79 -0.70
CA PHE A 16 47.59 -5.64 0.47
C PHE A 16 47.12 -6.99 1.03
N LEU A 17 46.66 -7.88 0.13
CA LEU A 17 46.14 -9.20 0.52
C LEU A 17 47.23 -10.26 0.66
N LYS A 18 48.51 -9.93 0.38
CA LYS A 18 49.63 -10.90 0.33
C LYS A 18 49.33 -12.13 -0.53
N ALA A 19 48.53 -11.95 -1.59
CA ALA A 19 48.11 -12.99 -2.49
C ALA A 19 48.46 -12.60 -3.94
N ASP A 20 48.92 -13.56 -4.73
CA ASP A 20 49.11 -13.32 -6.15
C ASP A 20 47.81 -13.35 -6.91
N TRP A 21 47.22 -12.16 -7.03
CA TRP A 21 45.92 -11.95 -7.63
C TRP A 21 45.96 -11.62 -9.13
N ARG A 22 47.16 -11.56 -9.66
CA ARG A 22 47.41 -11.10 -11.03
C ARG A 22 46.83 -12.01 -12.11
N GLU A 23 46.76 -13.33 -11.85
CA GLU A 23 46.42 -14.31 -12.86
C GLU A 23 45.02 -14.91 -12.71
N SER A 24 44.42 -14.89 -11.53
CA SER A 24 43.23 -15.70 -11.27
C SER A 24 41.90 -15.09 -11.75
N GLY A 25 41.83 -13.79 -11.95
CA GLY A 25 40.56 -13.10 -12.30
C GLY A 25 39.40 -13.33 -11.31
N ARG A 26 39.67 -14.04 -10.22
CA ARG A 26 38.65 -14.35 -9.19
C ARG A 26 38.43 -13.14 -8.29
N GLY A 27 37.17 -12.89 -7.93
CA GLY A 27 36.85 -11.87 -6.94
C GLY A 27 37.48 -12.16 -5.58
N VAL A 28 37.91 -11.11 -4.86
CA VAL A 28 38.43 -11.23 -3.50
C VAL A 28 37.30 -11.67 -2.59
N ARG A 29 37.55 -12.69 -1.77
CA ARG A 29 36.58 -13.11 -0.75
C ARG A 29 36.55 -12.07 0.37
N ALA A 30 35.36 -11.79 0.88
CA ALA A 30 35.18 -10.83 1.99
C ALA A 30 36.01 -11.20 3.26
N SER A 31 36.27 -12.51 3.46
CA SER A 31 37.13 -13.00 4.54
C SER A 31 38.61 -12.62 4.35
N GLU A 32 39.12 -12.71 3.12
CA GLU A 32 40.51 -12.34 2.78
C GLU A 32 40.69 -10.84 2.89
N LEU A 33 39.72 -10.04 2.42
CA LEU A 33 39.74 -8.58 2.57
C LEU A 33 39.78 -8.19 4.08
N ARG A 34 38.89 -8.79 4.89
CA ARG A 34 38.88 -8.55 6.36
C ARG A 34 40.21 -8.91 7.02
N GLN A 35 40.82 -10.02 6.62
CA GLN A 35 42.08 -10.44 7.15
C GLN A 35 43.20 -9.47 6.77
N GLY A 36 43.25 -9.02 5.51
CA GLY A 36 44.20 -8.01 5.05
C GLY A 36 44.02 -6.68 5.78
N LEU A 37 42.80 -6.19 5.94
CA LEU A 37 42.55 -4.96 6.71
C LEU A 37 42.99 -5.07 8.15
N ARG A 38 42.67 -6.16 8.86
CA ARG A 38 43.09 -6.40 10.24
C ARG A 38 44.63 -6.42 10.38
N ALA A 39 45.35 -6.99 9.42
CA ALA A 39 46.80 -7.00 9.41
C ALA A 39 47.41 -5.59 9.31
N HIS A 40 46.65 -4.61 8.83
CA HIS A 40 47.03 -3.20 8.73
C HIS A 40 46.33 -2.32 9.78
N GLY A 41 45.68 -2.93 10.79
CA GLY A 41 45.05 -2.22 11.90
C GLY A 41 43.73 -1.51 11.54
N ALA A 42 43.10 -1.90 10.40
CA ALA A 42 41.85 -1.30 9.94
C ALA A 42 40.69 -2.32 9.96
N GLY A 43 39.47 -1.83 10.18
CA GLY A 43 38.21 -2.60 10.02
C GLY A 43 37.63 -2.47 8.62
N LEU A 44 36.80 -3.43 8.22
CA LEU A 44 36.05 -3.35 6.95
C LEU A 44 35.04 -2.20 6.97
N ASP A 45 34.44 -1.96 8.10
CA ASP A 45 33.50 -0.87 8.37
C ASP A 45 34.18 0.50 8.23
N GLU A 46 35.37 0.66 8.78
CA GLU A 46 36.19 1.88 8.63
C GLU A 46 36.52 2.14 7.15
N LEU A 47 36.94 1.09 6.41
CA LEU A 47 37.19 1.21 4.98
C LEU A 47 35.92 1.62 4.22
N LEU A 48 34.77 1.01 4.50
CA LEU A 48 33.50 1.31 3.82
C LEU A 48 33.05 2.74 4.12
N VAL A 49 33.22 3.20 5.36
CA VAL A 49 32.93 4.59 5.76
C VAL A 49 33.83 5.57 5.02
N ALA A 50 35.11 5.25 4.89
CA ALA A 50 36.08 6.11 4.18
C ALA A 50 35.82 6.22 2.68
N LEU A 51 35.28 5.14 2.05
CA LEU A 51 34.97 5.10 0.62
C LEU A 51 33.58 5.62 0.25
N GLY A 52 32.60 5.40 1.11
CA GLY A 52 31.18 5.61 0.78
C GLY A 52 30.40 6.49 1.77
N GLY A 53 31.07 7.03 2.78
CA GLY A 53 30.41 7.77 3.86
C GLY A 53 29.80 6.86 4.93
N PRO A 54 28.96 7.39 5.81
CA PRO A 54 28.41 6.66 6.94
C PRO A 54 27.65 5.40 6.51
N LEU A 55 27.89 4.28 7.20
CA LEU A 55 27.19 3.02 6.95
C LEU A 55 25.71 3.16 7.37
N ARG A 56 24.83 2.70 6.51
CA ARG A 56 23.39 2.62 6.79
C ARG A 56 23.06 1.21 7.25
N ASP A 57 22.30 1.11 8.33
CA ASP A 57 21.71 -0.18 8.76
C ASP A 57 20.48 -0.55 7.94
N LEU A 58 20.71 -1.00 6.69
CA LEU A 58 19.64 -1.42 5.79
C LEU A 58 18.77 -2.56 6.36
N ARG A 59 19.30 -3.34 7.30
CA ARG A 59 18.52 -4.42 7.93
C ARG A 59 17.58 -3.84 8.99
N GLY A 60 18.09 -2.95 9.84
CA GLY A 60 17.28 -2.20 10.82
C GLY A 60 16.19 -1.38 10.12
N GLU A 61 16.57 -0.58 9.11
CA GLU A 61 15.62 0.22 8.32
C GLU A 61 14.51 -0.63 7.68
N ARG A 62 14.84 -1.82 7.17
CA ARG A 62 13.83 -2.75 6.59
C ARG A 62 12.92 -3.35 7.66
N ALA A 63 13.48 -3.70 8.82
CA ALA A 63 12.70 -4.24 9.93
C ALA A 63 11.73 -3.19 10.48
N GLU A 64 12.19 -1.95 10.66
CA GLU A 64 11.34 -0.83 11.08
C GLU A 64 10.23 -0.53 10.05
N ALA A 65 10.57 -0.53 8.76
CA ALA A 65 9.59 -0.32 7.70
C ALA A 65 8.53 -1.44 7.66
N GLU A 66 8.91 -2.69 7.90
CA GLU A 66 7.95 -3.81 7.94
C GLU A 66 7.07 -3.74 9.18
N GLN A 67 7.64 -3.40 10.34
CA GLN A 67 6.89 -3.18 11.57
C GLN A 67 5.90 -2.03 11.43
N ALA A 68 6.29 -0.92 10.79
CA ALA A 68 5.40 0.20 10.51
C ALA A 68 4.23 -0.21 9.61
N ARG A 69 4.48 -1.00 8.56
CA ARG A 69 3.42 -1.53 7.67
C ARG A 69 2.46 -2.45 8.41
N GLU A 70 2.97 -3.34 9.25
CA GLU A 70 2.11 -4.26 10.02
C GLU A 70 1.26 -3.49 11.04
N SER A 71 1.83 -2.47 11.68
CA SER A 71 1.09 -1.57 12.57
C SER A 71 -0.02 -0.82 11.82
N ASP A 72 0.28 -0.29 10.63
CA ASP A 72 -0.71 0.38 9.76
C ASP A 72 -1.84 -0.57 9.34
N ARG A 73 -1.50 -1.81 8.96
CA ARG A 73 -2.50 -2.85 8.63
C ARG A 73 -3.40 -3.19 9.80
N ALA A 74 -2.83 -3.37 10.98
CA ALA A 74 -3.59 -3.66 12.19
C ALA A 74 -4.52 -2.51 12.56
N ALA A 75 -4.03 -1.27 12.50
CA ALA A 75 -4.83 -0.06 12.73
C ALA A 75 -5.97 0.08 11.71
N GLY A 76 -5.69 -0.14 10.42
CA GLY A 76 -6.71 -0.10 9.38
C GLY A 76 -7.83 -1.13 9.58
N LEU A 77 -7.49 -2.37 9.92
CA LEU A 77 -8.50 -3.39 10.23
C LEU A 77 -9.31 -3.06 11.49
N ALA A 78 -8.69 -2.47 12.50
CA ALA A 78 -9.38 -2.05 13.72
C ALA A 78 -10.39 -0.92 13.44
N LEU A 79 -10.00 0.09 12.65
CA LEU A 79 -10.87 1.18 12.21
C LEU A 79 -12.05 0.66 11.37
N LEU A 80 -11.77 -0.22 10.40
CA LEU A 80 -12.82 -0.81 9.58
C LEU A 80 -13.78 -1.63 10.42
N ARG A 81 -13.28 -2.42 11.40
CA ARG A 81 -14.11 -3.19 12.33
C ARG A 81 -15.00 -2.28 13.20
N GLY A 82 -14.48 -1.15 13.65
CA GLY A 82 -15.27 -0.15 14.36
C GLY A 82 -16.42 0.42 13.53
N ALA A 83 -16.22 0.60 12.23
CA ALA A 83 -17.22 1.18 11.33
C ALA A 83 -18.27 0.16 10.81
N VAL A 84 -17.87 -1.10 10.65
CA VAL A 84 -18.68 -2.15 10.03
C VAL A 84 -19.35 -3.05 11.05
N GLY A 85 -18.74 -3.25 12.20
CA GLY A 85 -19.09 -4.23 13.21
C GLY A 85 -18.09 -5.37 13.27
N ASP A 86 -18.25 -6.26 14.25
CA ASP A 86 -17.34 -7.38 14.44
C ASP A 86 -17.69 -8.53 13.49
N TRP A 87 -16.71 -8.95 12.72
CA TRP A 87 -16.83 -10.05 11.74
C TRP A 87 -16.02 -11.26 12.16
N GLY A 88 -16.48 -12.45 11.74
CA GLY A 88 -15.76 -13.70 11.93
C GLY A 88 -14.56 -13.87 11.00
N ASP A 89 -13.83 -14.97 11.17
CA ASP A 89 -12.61 -15.26 10.42
C ASP A 89 -12.86 -15.41 8.90
N ASP A 90 -14.03 -15.87 8.51
CA ASP A 90 -14.47 -16.03 7.12
C ASP A 90 -14.52 -14.70 6.35
N LEU A 91 -14.90 -13.60 7.00
CA LEU A 91 -14.95 -12.27 6.39
C LEU A 91 -13.64 -11.48 6.53
N THR A 92 -12.65 -11.99 7.27
CA THR A 92 -11.35 -11.32 7.42
C THR A 92 -10.62 -11.15 6.09
N VAL A 93 -10.74 -12.12 5.18
CA VAL A 93 -10.16 -12.04 3.83
C VAL A 93 -10.81 -10.93 3.02
N VAL A 94 -12.13 -10.77 3.14
CA VAL A 94 -12.87 -9.68 2.50
C VAL A 94 -12.41 -8.33 3.03
N ALA A 95 -12.35 -8.17 4.36
CA ALA A 95 -11.91 -6.93 5.02
C ALA A 95 -10.50 -6.53 4.57
N ARG A 96 -9.56 -7.46 4.51
CA ARG A 96 -8.21 -7.23 3.96
C ARG A 96 -8.26 -6.82 2.49
N GLY A 97 -9.06 -7.49 1.68
CA GLY A 97 -9.23 -7.19 0.25
C GLY A 97 -9.80 -5.80 -0.02
N ILE A 98 -10.61 -5.24 0.89
CA ILE A 98 -11.12 -3.87 0.82
C ILE A 98 -9.96 -2.86 0.94
N LEU A 99 -9.02 -3.08 1.86
CA LEU A 99 -7.94 -2.14 2.18
C LEU A 99 -6.66 -2.37 1.36
N GLN A 100 -6.47 -3.55 0.79
CA GLN A 100 -5.22 -3.99 0.16
C GLN A 100 -4.66 -3.07 -0.94
N PRO A 101 -5.45 -2.41 -1.80
CA PRO A 101 -4.90 -1.51 -2.82
C PRO A 101 -4.28 -0.23 -2.27
N ALA A 102 -4.55 0.11 -1.00
CA ALA A 102 -4.11 1.38 -0.42
C ALA A 102 -2.66 1.32 0.07
N PRO A 103 -1.90 2.41 -0.08
CA PRO A 103 -0.56 2.54 0.50
C PRO A 103 -0.60 2.61 2.04
N SER A 104 -1.68 3.12 2.63
CA SER A 104 -1.97 3.11 4.06
C SER A 104 -3.39 2.59 4.30
N TRP A 105 -3.48 1.51 5.05
CA TRP A 105 -4.77 0.91 5.42
C TRP A 105 -5.50 1.74 6.47
N ALA A 106 -4.75 2.32 7.40
CA ALA A 106 -5.34 3.15 8.45
C ALA A 106 -5.99 4.41 7.87
N LEU A 107 -5.33 5.06 6.89
CA LEU A 107 -5.89 6.23 6.24
C LEU A 107 -7.17 5.89 5.48
N LEU A 108 -7.13 4.88 4.59
CA LEU A 108 -8.31 4.47 3.82
C LEU A 108 -9.46 4.02 4.73
N ALA A 109 -9.17 3.25 5.80
CA ALA A 109 -10.20 2.81 6.74
C ALA A 109 -10.81 3.97 7.52
N GLY A 110 -10.03 5.00 7.86
CA GLY A 110 -10.52 6.23 8.47
C GLY A 110 -11.50 6.96 7.55
N GLU A 111 -11.13 7.17 6.28
CA GLU A 111 -12.00 7.79 5.28
C GLU A 111 -13.29 6.98 5.06
N VAL A 112 -13.19 5.65 5.00
CA VAL A 112 -14.35 4.75 4.94
C VAL A 112 -15.24 4.92 6.16
N ALA A 113 -14.66 4.97 7.37
CA ALA A 113 -15.42 5.14 8.60
C ALA A 113 -16.19 6.47 8.62
N ASP A 114 -15.57 7.55 8.15
CA ASP A 114 -16.20 8.86 8.03
C ASP A 114 -17.40 8.83 7.06
N VAL A 115 -17.24 8.14 5.92
CA VAL A 115 -18.35 7.96 4.95
C VAL A 115 -19.48 7.15 5.58
N LEU A 116 -19.18 6.01 6.20
CA LEU A 116 -20.17 5.14 6.82
C LEU A 116 -20.91 5.82 7.97
N ALA A 117 -20.22 6.66 8.73
CA ALA A 117 -20.82 7.47 9.81
C ALA A 117 -21.74 8.58 9.28
N ALA A 118 -21.43 9.12 8.09
CA ALA A 118 -22.22 10.15 7.43
C ALA A 118 -23.41 9.60 6.63
N THR A 119 -23.51 8.28 6.44
CA THR A 119 -24.69 7.60 5.89
C THR A 119 -25.77 7.48 6.97
N GLY A 120 -27.04 7.68 6.62
CA GLY A 120 -28.11 7.69 7.63
C GLY A 120 -29.51 7.62 7.02
N GLU A 121 -30.52 7.95 7.81
CA GLU A 121 -31.93 7.87 7.43
C GLU A 121 -32.35 8.93 6.38
N GLU A 122 -31.65 10.09 6.34
CA GLU A 122 -31.94 11.12 5.35
C GLU A 122 -31.26 10.81 4.03
N PRO A 123 -32.04 10.63 2.94
CA PRO A 123 -31.47 10.34 1.63
C PRO A 123 -30.59 11.49 1.15
N ARG A 124 -29.36 11.16 0.75
CA ARG A 124 -28.39 12.13 0.17
C ARG A 124 -27.88 11.61 -1.17
N ARG A 125 -27.55 12.53 -2.07
CA ARG A 125 -26.89 12.15 -3.33
C ARG A 125 -25.44 11.81 -3.07
N LEU A 126 -24.92 10.80 -3.77
CA LEU A 126 -23.51 10.35 -3.63
C LEU A 126 -22.52 11.51 -3.84
N ALA A 127 -22.73 12.32 -4.86
CA ALA A 127 -21.90 13.47 -5.17
C ALA A 127 -21.94 14.56 -4.07
N GLU A 128 -23.10 14.76 -3.43
CA GLU A 128 -23.26 15.71 -2.32
C GLU A 128 -22.54 15.20 -1.07
N LEU A 129 -22.64 13.92 -0.77
CA LEU A 129 -21.92 13.27 0.33
C LEU A 129 -20.40 13.37 0.11
N ALA A 130 -19.94 13.06 -1.11
CA ALA A 130 -18.52 13.15 -1.48
C ALA A 130 -17.98 14.59 -1.37
N ALA A 131 -18.72 15.57 -1.89
CA ALA A 131 -18.34 16.98 -1.82
C ALA A 131 -18.30 17.50 -0.37
N ALA A 132 -19.24 17.07 0.48
CA ALA A 132 -19.30 17.48 1.88
C ALA A 132 -18.11 16.97 2.71
N LEU A 133 -17.69 15.71 2.47
CA LEU A 133 -16.61 15.07 3.24
C LEU A 133 -15.21 15.39 2.66
N PHE A 134 -15.08 15.37 1.33
CA PHE A 134 -13.76 15.40 0.67
C PHE A 134 -13.54 16.65 -0.20
N ARG A 135 -14.53 17.54 -0.33
CA ARG A 135 -14.54 18.71 -1.23
C ARG A 135 -14.35 18.33 -2.72
N ASP A 136 -14.64 17.08 -3.03
CA ASP A 136 -14.59 16.52 -4.38
C ASP A 136 -15.85 15.68 -4.62
N PRO A 137 -16.77 16.09 -5.51
CA PRO A 137 -18.00 15.34 -5.79
C PRO A 137 -17.75 13.96 -6.41
N HIS A 138 -16.55 13.71 -6.93
CA HIS A 138 -16.14 12.46 -7.56
C HIS A 138 -15.36 11.52 -6.63
N ALA A 139 -15.08 11.91 -5.39
CA ALA A 139 -14.28 11.11 -4.47
C ALA A 139 -14.85 9.71 -4.21
N LEU A 140 -16.17 9.56 -4.28
CA LEU A 140 -16.89 8.29 -4.05
C LEU A 140 -17.34 7.58 -5.34
N ASP A 141 -16.85 8.00 -6.50
CA ASP A 141 -17.18 7.35 -7.77
C ASP A 141 -16.69 5.89 -7.80
N ARG A 142 -17.35 5.05 -8.59
CA ARG A 142 -17.00 3.63 -8.77
C ARG A 142 -15.55 3.43 -9.26
N SER A 143 -14.99 4.41 -9.94
CA SER A 143 -13.60 4.38 -10.44
C SER A 143 -12.56 4.65 -9.37
N THR A 144 -12.92 5.30 -8.27
CA THR A 144 -11.98 5.68 -7.21
C THR A 144 -11.69 4.53 -6.24
N PRO A 145 -10.49 4.45 -5.65
CA PRO A 145 -10.20 3.49 -4.60
C PRO A 145 -11.12 3.63 -3.39
N LEU A 146 -11.40 4.88 -2.98
CA LEU A 146 -12.26 5.18 -1.83
C LEU A 146 -13.71 4.76 -2.08
N GLY A 147 -14.30 5.11 -3.23
CA GLY A 147 -15.66 4.70 -3.57
C GLY A 147 -15.83 3.18 -3.58
N ARG A 148 -14.84 2.46 -4.13
CA ARG A 148 -14.82 0.99 -4.09
C ARG A 148 -14.69 0.42 -2.68
N ALA A 149 -13.85 1.02 -1.84
CA ALA A 149 -13.72 0.59 -0.46
C ALA A 149 -15.00 0.84 0.34
N CYS A 150 -15.62 2.01 0.18
CA CYS A 150 -16.88 2.36 0.85
C CYS A 150 -18.02 1.39 0.51
N VAL A 151 -18.26 1.14 -0.79
CA VAL A 151 -19.37 0.26 -1.20
C VAL A 151 -19.17 -1.18 -0.72
N ARG A 152 -17.94 -1.69 -0.77
CA ARG A 152 -17.60 -3.01 -0.22
C ARG A 152 -17.76 -3.07 1.30
N SER A 153 -17.45 -1.97 2.00
CA SER A 153 -17.62 -1.87 3.45
C SER A 153 -19.10 -1.79 3.85
N LEU A 154 -19.94 -1.14 3.04
CA LEU A 154 -21.39 -1.14 3.23
C LEU A 154 -21.96 -2.55 3.11
N GLU A 155 -21.56 -3.30 2.09
CA GLU A 155 -21.99 -4.69 1.91
C GLU A 155 -21.44 -5.61 3.02
N LEU A 156 -20.20 -5.39 3.46
CA LEU A 156 -19.63 -6.12 4.59
C LEU A 156 -20.44 -5.84 5.87
N ARG A 157 -20.78 -4.56 6.14
CA ARG A 157 -21.63 -4.16 7.27
C ARG A 157 -23.00 -4.85 7.21
N ARG A 158 -23.62 -4.88 6.04
CA ARG A 158 -24.91 -5.58 5.83
C ARG A 158 -24.76 -7.09 6.14
N ALA A 159 -23.72 -7.73 5.61
CA ALA A 159 -23.49 -9.17 5.84
C ALA A 159 -23.26 -9.48 7.33
N VAL A 160 -22.53 -8.61 8.05
CA VAL A 160 -22.30 -8.74 9.49
C VAL A 160 -23.60 -8.54 10.29
N THR A 161 -24.39 -7.51 9.96
CA THR A 161 -25.58 -7.12 10.74
C THR A 161 -26.74 -8.09 10.51
N GLU A 162 -26.94 -8.54 9.27
CA GLU A 162 -28.06 -9.40 8.89
C GLU A 162 -27.72 -10.89 8.94
N GLY A 163 -26.44 -11.26 9.17
CA GLY A 163 -26.00 -12.65 9.16
C GLY A 163 -26.04 -13.29 7.78
N GLY A 164 -26.00 -12.47 6.73
CA GLY A 164 -26.04 -12.91 5.34
C GLY A 164 -24.66 -13.19 4.72
N SER A 165 -24.64 -13.75 3.50
CA SER A 165 -23.41 -13.88 2.74
C SER A 165 -22.97 -12.55 2.13
N TYR A 166 -21.65 -12.30 2.14
CA TYR A 166 -21.06 -11.18 1.41
C TYR A 166 -21.10 -11.41 -0.09
N ARG A 167 -21.51 -10.39 -0.85
CA ARG A 167 -21.43 -10.36 -2.32
C ARG A 167 -20.67 -9.11 -2.74
N ASP A 168 -19.68 -9.25 -3.63
CA ASP A 168 -18.90 -8.07 -4.06
C ASP A 168 -19.76 -7.10 -4.87
N PRO A 169 -20.05 -5.89 -4.36
CA PRO A 169 -20.89 -4.92 -5.07
C PRO A 169 -20.23 -4.35 -6.33
N LEU A 170 -18.98 -4.69 -6.61
CA LEU A 170 -18.30 -4.28 -7.83
C LEU A 170 -18.57 -5.20 -9.01
N GLU A 171 -19.15 -6.38 -8.80
CA GLU A 171 -19.47 -7.32 -9.87
C GLU A 171 -20.54 -6.77 -10.82
N ASP A 172 -21.52 -6.01 -10.28
CA ASP A 172 -22.64 -5.48 -11.03
C ASP A 172 -22.92 -4.01 -10.64
N ALA A 173 -23.42 -3.22 -11.61
CA ALA A 173 -23.88 -1.86 -11.39
C ALA A 173 -25.13 -1.79 -10.48
N GLN A 174 -25.99 -2.80 -10.55
CA GLN A 174 -27.18 -2.89 -9.69
C GLN A 174 -26.78 -3.16 -8.24
N LEU A 175 -25.82 -4.06 -8.00
CA LEU A 175 -25.29 -4.33 -6.66
C LEU A 175 -24.60 -3.09 -6.05
N TRP A 176 -23.86 -2.34 -6.88
CA TRP A 176 -23.29 -1.06 -6.48
C TRP A 176 -24.37 -0.10 -5.99
N SER A 177 -25.39 0.14 -6.82
CA SER A 177 -26.47 1.07 -6.49
C SER A 177 -27.29 0.59 -5.30
N ALA A 178 -27.53 -0.72 -5.18
CA ALA A 178 -28.28 -1.31 -4.08
C ALA A 178 -27.54 -1.15 -2.74
N ALA A 179 -26.21 -1.34 -2.71
CA ALA A 179 -25.42 -1.17 -1.50
C ALA A 179 -25.45 0.29 -0.98
N TRP A 180 -25.34 1.27 -1.88
CA TRP A 180 -25.49 2.68 -1.53
C TRP A 180 -26.92 3.03 -1.10
N ALA A 181 -27.94 2.53 -1.83
CA ALA A 181 -29.34 2.77 -1.50
C ALA A 181 -29.71 2.19 -0.12
N GLY A 182 -29.16 1.01 0.24
CA GLY A 182 -29.33 0.43 1.56
C GLY A 182 -28.73 1.27 2.70
N ALA A 183 -27.81 2.19 2.38
CA ALA A 183 -27.23 3.15 3.30
C ALA A 183 -27.86 4.56 3.20
N GLY A 184 -29.00 4.70 2.50
CA GLY A 184 -29.68 5.99 2.31
C GLY A 184 -29.00 6.92 1.30
N VAL A 185 -28.11 6.38 0.44
CA VAL A 185 -27.39 7.19 -0.56
C VAL A 185 -27.92 6.92 -1.95
N ILE A 186 -28.34 7.99 -2.65
CA ILE A 186 -28.85 7.94 -4.00
C ILE A 186 -27.68 8.08 -4.98
N CYS A 187 -27.41 7.02 -5.73
CA CYS A 187 -26.53 7.07 -6.88
C CYS A 187 -27.30 7.68 -8.05
N ASP A 188 -26.83 8.81 -8.58
CA ASP A 188 -27.41 9.36 -9.82
C ASP A 188 -27.12 8.37 -10.96
N ALA A 189 -28.07 7.49 -11.24
CA ALA A 189 -28.01 6.54 -12.33
C ALA A 189 -28.21 7.21 -13.71
N VAL A 190 -28.42 8.52 -13.73
CA VAL A 190 -28.66 9.30 -14.95
C VAL A 190 -27.39 10.06 -15.33
N SER A 191 -26.41 9.37 -15.87
CA SER A 191 -25.62 9.97 -16.95
C SER A 191 -26.57 10.08 -18.15
N ALA A 192 -27.38 11.13 -18.18
CA ALA A 192 -28.12 11.49 -19.38
C ALA A 192 -27.06 11.91 -20.41
N GLN A 193 -26.65 10.99 -21.27
CA GLN A 193 -26.14 11.37 -22.57
C GLN A 193 -27.32 12.02 -23.29
N VAL A 194 -27.39 13.34 -23.20
CA VAL A 194 -28.28 14.12 -24.05
C VAL A 194 -27.70 14.01 -25.45
N LEU A 195 -28.18 13.07 -26.24
CA LEU A 195 -28.00 13.04 -27.67
C LEU A 195 -28.73 14.30 -28.18
N VAL A 196 -27.99 15.39 -28.36
CA VAL A 196 -28.47 16.53 -29.15
C VAL A 196 -28.49 16.07 -30.59
N LEU A 197 -29.62 15.50 -31.00
CA LEU A 197 -29.92 15.36 -32.40
C LEU A 197 -30.04 16.77 -32.97
N ASN A 198 -29.21 17.06 -33.96
CA ASN A 198 -29.19 18.28 -34.73
C ASN A 198 -30.63 18.52 -35.30
N LEU A 199 -31.44 19.30 -34.58
CA LEU A 199 -32.72 19.77 -35.09
C LEU A 199 -32.37 20.94 -36.01
N PRO A 200 -32.74 20.87 -37.32
CA PRO A 200 -32.58 22.02 -38.18
C PRO A 200 -33.46 23.16 -37.66
N LEU A 201 -32.86 24.31 -37.45
CA LEU A 201 -33.55 25.58 -37.17
C LEU A 201 -34.32 26.04 -38.39
#